data_9b67a63c4e1d1f177a9c20f6df261819
#
_entry.id   9b67a63c4e1d1f177a9c20f6df261819
#
_cell.length_a   1.000
_cell.length_b   1.000
_cell.length_c   1.000
_cell.angle_alpha   90.00
_cell.angle_beta   90.00
_cell.angle_gamma   90.00
#
_symmetry.space_group_name_H-M   'P 1'
#
loop_
_entity.id
_entity.type
_entity.pdbx_description
1 polymer ?
#
loop_
_entity_poly.entity_id
_entity_poly.type
_entity_poly.pdbx_seq_one_letter_code
_entity_poly.pdbx_strand_id
1 'polypeptide(L)'
;MTIQKPTDTEYIELLPLHLTVYPKDQQQIQQISFCVPEGIERLEVRYRYSPGNTVDLGMMANGTVHGWSGGARDAVRLSECYATPGYQRSAIAPGNWHILLGLHHVTNTCDIHVDITFHKKHWRWFKGDTHIHSLHSDGKLSVGELVERAQAYGYHYLFFTDHNTCSQNREISAINSELCLIPGMELTTTRGHVNLVGCDRPVQNFIPCDSEFAVFARIHEARQNGARIGINHPFCQHCPWLSEIKEFDWLEIWNGEWDGCTQNEQAFQFWYQQLCDGKFCVAVAGSDFHREKGLALAHTWVRAECCEREAILSALQAGRAWFQCDDMVLEEFSVSGAGIGESTSGRQLVVKLKTEPANEILLYSSRGITTLESDNGNLCWSGDCAAEGFVFLRINREGHARLITNPVWLR
;
A
#
# COMPACT_ATOMS: atom_id res chain seq x y z
N MET A 1 -7.63 19.66 23.23
CA MET A 1 -7.55 18.22 23.54
C MET A 1 -6.52 17.62 22.62
N THR A 2 -5.39 17.23 23.14
CA THR A 2 -4.34 16.54 22.39
C THR A 2 -4.88 15.15 22.08
N ILE A 3 -5.16 14.86 20.81
CA ILE A 3 -5.49 13.49 20.39
C ILE A 3 -4.18 12.72 20.55
N GLN A 4 -4.08 11.94 21.65
CA GLN A 4 -3.03 10.94 21.77
C GLN A 4 -3.16 10.02 20.54
N LYS A 5 -2.05 9.88 19.75
CA LYS A 5 -1.96 8.76 18.81
C LYS A 5 -2.26 7.48 19.61
N PRO A 6 -3.21 6.64 19.17
CA PRO A 6 -3.41 5.34 19.80
C PRO A 6 -2.05 4.66 19.88
N THR A 7 -1.68 4.18 21.03
CA THR A 7 -0.48 3.35 21.16
C THR A 7 -0.75 2.06 20.40
N ASP A 8 0.19 1.53 19.62
CA ASP A 8 0.05 0.28 18.84
C ASP A 8 -0.51 -0.89 19.68
N THR A 9 -0.41 -0.81 20.98
CA THR A 9 -0.95 -1.78 21.95
C THR A 9 -2.48 -1.89 21.94
N GLU A 10 -3.24 -0.88 21.52
CA GLU A 10 -4.71 -0.92 21.45
C GLU A 10 -5.20 -1.88 20.34
N TYR A 11 -4.35 -2.13 19.34
CA TYR A 11 -4.66 -3.02 18.21
C TYR A 11 -4.02 -4.40 18.33
N ILE A 12 -3.50 -4.76 19.52
CA ILE A 12 -2.87 -6.03 19.80
C ILE A 12 -3.70 -6.77 20.86
N GLU A 13 -4.05 -8.02 20.56
CA GLU A 13 -4.74 -8.92 21.48
C GLU A 13 -3.89 -10.17 21.70
N LEU A 14 -3.71 -10.59 22.94
CA LEU A 14 -2.92 -11.75 23.34
C LEU A 14 -3.82 -12.86 23.84
N LEU A 15 -3.66 -14.06 23.29
CA LEU A 15 -4.30 -15.30 23.74
C LEU A 15 -3.22 -16.27 24.25
N PRO A 16 -3.04 -16.42 25.57
CA PRO A 16 -2.14 -17.41 26.14
C PRO A 16 -2.82 -18.77 26.22
N LEU A 17 -2.10 -19.83 25.86
CA LEU A 17 -2.52 -21.21 25.97
C LEU A 17 -1.47 -22.01 26.77
N HIS A 18 -1.93 -23.01 27.51
CA HIS A 18 -1.06 -23.89 28.29
C HIS A 18 -1.47 -25.35 28.13
N LEU A 19 -0.48 -26.23 27.96
CA LEU A 19 -0.68 -27.67 27.84
C LEU A 19 0.44 -28.40 28.60
N THR A 20 0.10 -29.42 29.37
CA THR A 20 1.07 -30.34 29.98
C THR A 20 1.02 -31.68 29.28
N VAL A 21 2.14 -32.18 28.80
CA VAL A 21 2.29 -33.48 28.15
C VAL A 21 3.28 -34.37 28.90
N TYR A 22 3.18 -35.66 28.72
CA TYR A 22 3.93 -36.68 29.43
C TYR A 22 4.70 -37.60 28.47
N PRO A 23 5.73 -38.36 28.90
CA PRO A 23 6.47 -39.27 28.03
C PRO A 23 5.62 -40.26 27.23
N LYS A 24 4.45 -40.67 27.75
CA LYS A 24 3.49 -41.52 27.02
C LYS A 24 2.86 -40.88 25.80
N ASP A 25 2.90 -39.55 25.72
CA ASP A 25 2.32 -38.76 24.61
C ASP A 25 3.35 -38.53 23.49
N GLN A 26 4.59 -39.02 23.65
CA GLN A 26 5.65 -38.94 22.66
C GLN A 26 5.22 -39.52 21.32
N GLN A 27 5.72 -38.91 20.22
CA GLN A 27 5.40 -39.24 18.82
C GLN A 27 3.94 -39.02 18.40
N GLN A 28 3.19 -38.25 19.17
CA GLN A 28 1.84 -37.80 18.82
C GLN A 28 1.87 -36.35 18.30
N ILE A 29 0.85 -35.98 17.56
CA ILE A 29 0.58 -34.59 17.20
C ILE A 29 -0.62 -34.12 18.02
N GLN A 30 -0.41 -33.11 18.86
CA GLN A 30 -1.46 -32.43 19.59
C GLN A 30 -1.98 -31.26 18.77
N GLN A 31 -3.32 -31.13 18.66
CA GLN A 31 -3.96 -30.01 18.00
C GLN A 31 -4.66 -29.14 19.04
N ILE A 32 -4.25 -27.88 19.13
CA ILE A 32 -4.87 -26.91 20.04
C ILE A 32 -5.67 -25.93 19.17
N SER A 33 -7.00 -26.01 19.27
CA SER A 33 -7.91 -25.13 18.56
C SER A 33 -7.97 -23.76 19.20
N PHE A 34 -8.00 -22.71 18.39
CA PHE A 34 -8.28 -21.34 18.82
C PHE A 34 -9.09 -20.62 17.75
N CYS A 35 -9.82 -19.58 18.16
CA CYS A 35 -10.63 -18.78 17.24
C CYS A 35 -9.86 -17.51 16.87
N VAL A 36 -9.70 -17.25 15.57
CA VAL A 36 -9.19 -15.99 15.05
C VAL A 36 -10.36 -15.04 14.89
N PRO A 37 -10.33 -13.84 15.51
CA PRO A 37 -11.36 -12.82 15.34
C PRO A 37 -11.41 -12.25 13.92
N GLU A 38 -12.48 -11.52 13.60
CA GLU A 38 -12.51 -10.69 12.39
C GLU A 38 -11.51 -9.54 12.47
N GLY A 39 -11.04 -9.06 11.30
CA GLY A 39 -10.19 -7.87 11.21
C GLY A 39 -8.75 -8.09 11.68
N ILE A 40 -8.20 -9.30 11.60
CA ILE A 40 -6.79 -9.58 11.87
C ILE A 40 -5.97 -9.45 10.58
N GLU A 41 -4.89 -8.64 10.61
CA GLU A 41 -3.95 -8.53 9.49
C GLU A 41 -2.73 -9.44 9.65
N ARG A 42 -2.34 -9.73 10.90
CA ARG A 42 -1.14 -10.52 11.19
C ARG A 42 -1.34 -11.37 12.45
N LEU A 43 -0.82 -12.57 12.39
CA LEU A 43 -0.80 -13.53 13.50
C LEU A 43 0.65 -13.81 13.88
N GLU A 44 0.96 -13.72 15.16
CA GLU A 44 2.24 -14.17 15.72
C GLU A 44 1.97 -15.26 16.75
N VAL A 45 2.77 -16.32 16.70
CA VAL A 45 2.72 -17.41 17.67
C VAL A 45 4.11 -17.57 18.26
N ARG A 46 4.21 -17.48 19.57
CA ARG A 46 5.44 -17.83 20.33
C ARG A 46 5.14 -18.98 21.21
N TYR A 47 6.08 -19.92 21.35
CA TYR A 47 5.94 -21.01 22.29
C TYR A 47 7.24 -21.30 23.01
N ARG A 48 7.09 -21.86 24.20
CA ARG A 48 8.20 -22.37 25.03
C ARG A 48 7.75 -23.62 25.73
N TYR A 49 8.68 -24.51 26.00
CA TYR A 49 8.40 -25.77 26.68
C TYR A 49 9.53 -26.16 27.62
N SER A 50 9.23 -27.12 28.54
CA SER A 50 10.18 -27.57 29.55
C SER A 50 11.45 -28.15 28.93
N PRO A 51 12.65 -27.83 29.48
CA PRO A 51 13.93 -28.30 28.96
C PRO A 51 14.04 -29.85 28.92
N GLY A 52 14.88 -30.34 28.00
CA GLY A 52 15.13 -31.78 27.80
C GLY A 52 14.11 -32.46 26.90
N ASN A 53 13.13 -31.72 26.40
CA ASN A 53 12.12 -32.18 25.42
C ASN A 53 12.36 -31.55 24.05
N THR A 54 11.73 -32.11 23.02
CA THR A 54 11.67 -31.53 21.67
C THR A 54 10.21 -31.55 21.18
N VAL A 55 9.69 -30.35 20.99
CA VAL A 55 8.31 -30.13 20.51
C VAL A 55 8.37 -29.33 19.22
N ASP A 56 7.78 -29.88 18.17
CA ASP A 56 7.65 -29.18 16.88
C ASP A 56 6.45 -28.25 16.90
N LEU A 57 6.53 -27.16 16.09
CA LEU A 57 5.46 -26.20 15.90
C LEU A 57 4.95 -26.21 14.45
N GLY A 58 3.65 -26.35 14.28
CA GLY A 58 2.95 -26.17 13.02
C GLY A 58 1.69 -25.36 13.20
N MET A 59 1.11 -24.90 12.07
CA MET A 59 -0.15 -24.16 12.04
C MET A 59 -1.08 -24.69 10.95
N MET A 60 -2.38 -24.76 11.27
CA MET A 60 -3.41 -25.21 10.35
C MET A 60 -4.66 -24.32 10.45
N ALA A 61 -5.25 -24.01 9.30
CA ALA A 61 -6.54 -23.34 9.20
C ALA A 61 -7.40 -24.03 8.15
N ASN A 62 -8.68 -24.21 8.42
CA ASN A 62 -9.65 -24.82 7.48
C ASN A 62 -9.19 -26.15 6.88
N GLY A 63 -8.51 -26.99 7.70
CA GLY A 63 -7.98 -28.27 7.26
C GLY A 63 -6.70 -28.20 6.41
N THR A 64 -6.18 -27.01 6.13
CA THR A 64 -4.93 -26.80 5.37
C THR A 64 -3.79 -26.45 6.33
N VAL A 65 -2.69 -27.19 6.24
CA VAL A 65 -1.46 -26.88 6.99
C VAL A 65 -0.74 -25.71 6.32
N HIS A 66 -0.57 -24.62 7.07
CA HIS A 66 0.14 -23.43 6.61
C HIS A 66 1.66 -23.55 6.77
N GLY A 67 2.14 -24.46 7.58
CA GLY A 67 3.57 -24.71 7.74
C GLY A 67 3.90 -25.54 8.97
N TRP A 68 5.15 -26.00 9.01
CA TRP A 68 5.72 -26.82 10.07
C TRP A 68 7.22 -26.51 10.21
N SER A 69 7.70 -26.19 11.41
CA SER A 69 9.07 -25.73 11.60
C SER A 69 9.99 -26.70 12.34
N GLY A 70 9.48 -27.87 12.76
CA GLY A 70 10.22 -28.69 13.71
C GLY A 70 10.51 -27.94 15.02
N GLY A 71 11.40 -28.46 15.84
CA GLY A 71 11.88 -27.79 17.08
C GLY A 71 12.89 -26.68 16.85
N ALA A 72 13.10 -26.22 15.63
CA ALA A 72 14.13 -25.24 15.28
C ALA A 72 13.73 -23.77 15.50
N ARG A 73 12.46 -23.50 15.81
CA ARG A 73 11.93 -22.15 16.00
C ARG A 73 11.03 -22.10 17.22
N ASP A 74 11.08 -20.99 17.92
CA ASP A 74 10.24 -20.66 19.07
C ASP A 74 9.14 -19.65 18.73
N ALA A 75 9.15 -19.12 17.50
CA ALA A 75 8.18 -18.14 17.02
C ALA A 75 7.86 -18.31 15.54
N VAL A 76 6.60 -18.01 15.19
CA VAL A 76 6.07 -17.98 13.82
C VAL A 76 5.23 -16.74 13.63
N ARG A 77 5.35 -16.11 12.45
CA ARG A 77 4.54 -14.97 12.04
C ARG A 77 3.94 -15.22 10.66
N LEU A 78 2.67 -14.89 10.51
CA LEU A 78 1.88 -15.05 9.28
C LEU A 78 1.11 -13.78 8.95
N SER A 79 1.13 -13.38 7.69
CA SER A 79 0.30 -12.34 7.09
C SER A 79 0.16 -12.60 5.59
N GLU A 80 -0.57 -11.76 4.86
CA GLU A 80 -0.66 -11.82 3.40
C GLU A 80 0.71 -11.58 2.73
N CYS A 81 1.50 -10.68 3.28
CA CYS A 81 2.78 -10.27 2.67
C CYS A 81 3.97 -11.09 3.18
N TYR A 82 3.93 -11.56 4.41
CA TYR A 82 5.05 -12.23 5.07
C TYR A 82 4.63 -13.51 5.80
N ALA A 83 5.47 -14.53 5.71
CA ALA A 83 5.41 -15.71 6.58
C ALA A 83 6.81 -16.08 7.06
N THR A 84 6.92 -16.57 8.29
CA THR A 84 8.18 -17.19 8.76
C THR A 84 8.62 -18.30 7.79
N PRO A 85 9.89 -18.38 7.37
CA PRO A 85 10.37 -19.43 6.45
C PRO A 85 9.95 -20.84 6.90
N GLY A 86 9.36 -21.60 5.98
CA GLY A 86 8.71 -22.88 6.24
C GLY A 86 7.20 -22.81 6.39
N TYR A 87 6.64 -21.59 6.37
CA TYR A 87 5.21 -21.32 6.38
C TYR A 87 4.77 -20.58 5.11
N GLN A 88 3.50 -20.75 4.75
CA GLN A 88 2.89 -20.11 3.57
C GLN A 88 2.26 -18.78 3.95
N ARG A 89 2.52 -17.74 3.18
CA ARG A 89 1.85 -16.45 3.28
C ARG A 89 0.35 -16.64 3.02
N SER A 90 -0.46 -15.98 3.80
CA SER A 90 -1.91 -16.03 3.69
C SER A 90 -2.54 -14.83 4.37
N ALA A 91 -3.61 -14.28 3.80
CA ALA A 91 -4.52 -13.43 4.53
C ALA A 91 -5.05 -14.18 5.75
N ILE A 92 -5.17 -13.52 6.88
CA ILE A 92 -5.61 -14.13 8.12
C ILE A 92 -7.15 -14.17 8.16
N ALA A 93 -7.70 -15.29 7.70
CA ALA A 93 -9.15 -15.49 7.71
C ALA A 93 -9.67 -15.71 9.14
N PRO A 94 -10.82 -15.12 9.52
CA PRO A 94 -11.46 -15.38 10.80
C PRO A 94 -11.95 -16.83 10.89
N GLY A 95 -12.12 -17.33 12.12
CA GLY A 95 -12.63 -18.66 12.37
C GLY A 95 -11.67 -19.59 13.07
N ASN A 96 -11.85 -20.91 12.88
CA ASN A 96 -11.15 -21.91 13.67
C ASN A 96 -9.77 -22.25 13.07
N TRP A 97 -8.75 -21.98 13.83
CA TRP A 97 -7.35 -22.30 13.55
C TRP A 97 -6.80 -23.29 14.58
N HIS A 98 -5.70 -23.94 14.26
CA HIS A 98 -5.05 -24.89 15.14
C HIS A 98 -3.54 -24.64 15.21
N ILE A 99 -3.02 -24.65 16.43
CA ILE A 99 -1.60 -24.91 16.67
C ILE A 99 -1.40 -26.42 16.63
N LEU A 100 -0.42 -26.85 15.86
CA LEU A 100 -0.01 -28.25 15.77
C LEU A 100 1.30 -28.41 16.56
N LEU A 101 1.31 -29.23 17.62
CA LEU A 101 2.48 -29.54 18.42
C LEU A 101 2.90 -30.98 18.16
N GLY A 102 4.02 -31.17 17.50
CA GLY A 102 4.63 -32.47 17.29
C GLY A 102 5.49 -32.84 18.49
N LEU A 103 5.03 -33.81 19.27
CA LEU A 103 5.72 -34.28 20.48
C LEU A 103 6.84 -35.25 20.09
N HIS A 104 7.92 -34.72 19.45
CA HIS A 104 8.96 -35.55 18.86
C HIS A 104 9.77 -36.31 19.93
N HIS A 105 10.16 -35.63 21.01
CA HIS A 105 10.93 -36.23 22.11
C HIS A 105 10.43 -35.65 23.44
N VAL A 106 9.79 -36.51 24.26
CA VAL A 106 9.25 -36.15 25.58
C VAL A 106 9.81 -37.08 26.61
N THR A 107 10.86 -36.65 27.30
CA THR A 107 11.60 -37.45 28.29
C THR A 107 11.08 -37.32 29.73
N ASN A 108 10.41 -36.22 30.01
CA ASN A 108 9.87 -35.87 31.32
C ASN A 108 8.51 -35.13 31.14
N THR A 109 7.88 -34.79 32.26
CA THR A 109 6.70 -33.92 32.23
C THR A 109 7.07 -32.59 31.54
N CYS A 110 6.38 -32.26 30.47
CA CYS A 110 6.66 -31.10 29.65
C CYS A 110 5.49 -30.11 29.69
N ASP A 111 5.71 -28.95 30.29
CA ASP A 111 4.77 -27.83 30.25
C ASP A 111 5.07 -27.01 29.02
N ILE A 112 4.05 -26.82 28.18
CA ILE A 112 4.11 -26.07 26.94
C ILE A 112 3.23 -24.82 27.09
N HIS A 113 3.83 -23.65 26.89
CA HIS A 113 3.13 -22.36 26.86
C HIS A 113 3.16 -21.81 25.44
N VAL A 114 2.01 -21.42 24.92
CA VAL A 114 1.84 -20.84 23.61
C VAL A 114 1.17 -19.49 23.77
N ASP A 115 1.81 -18.44 23.29
CA ASP A 115 1.30 -17.07 23.25
C ASP A 115 0.93 -16.73 21.79
N ILE A 116 -0.36 -16.52 21.53
CA ILE A 116 -0.87 -16.10 20.22
C ILE A 116 -1.18 -14.62 20.27
N THR A 117 -0.56 -13.84 19.38
CA THR A 117 -0.76 -12.41 19.28
C THR A 117 -1.49 -12.08 17.99
N PHE A 118 -2.67 -11.46 18.13
CA PHE A 118 -3.45 -10.94 17.00
C PHE A 118 -3.16 -9.46 16.80
N HIS A 119 -2.71 -9.09 15.60
CA HIS A 119 -2.57 -7.70 15.18
C HIS A 119 -3.80 -7.31 14.37
N LYS A 120 -4.60 -6.38 14.91
CA LYS A 120 -5.88 -5.96 14.32
C LYS A 120 -5.67 -4.94 13.20
N LYS A 121 -6.48 -5.03 12.16
CA LYS A 121 -6.60 -4.00 11.12
C LYS A 121 -7.04 -2.68 11.73
N HIS A 122 -6.39 -1.60 11.34
CA HIS A 122 -6.77 -0.25 11.74
C HIS A 122 -6.28 0.78 10.72
N TRP A 123 -6.98 1.88 10.59
CA TRP A 123 -6.68 2.93 9.62
C TRP A 123 -5.35 3.61 9.93
N ARG A 124 -4.40 3.54 8.97
CA ARG A 124 -3.11 4.21 9.03
C ARG A 124 -2.58 4.52 7.63
N TRP A 125 -1.53 5.32 7.57
CA TRP A 125 -0.88 5.69 6.33
C TRP A 125 0.23 4.71 5.96
N PHE A 126 0.26 4.32 4.68
CA PHE A 126 1.27 3.47 4.08
C PHE A 126 1.97 4.22 2.96
N LYS A 127 3.30 4.31 3.02
CA LYS A 127 4.16 4.92 2.01
C LYS A 127 4.56 3.88 0.96
N GLY A 128 4.53 4.24 -0.33
CA GLY A 128 4.97 3.34 -1.38
C GLY A 128 5.15 4.03 -2.73
N ASP A 129 5.47 3.24 -3.73
CA ASP A 129 5.62 3.69 -5.11
C ASP A 129 4.63 2.96 -6.01
N THR A 130 3.96 3.71 -6.88
CA THR A 130 2.91 3.20 -7.77
C THR A 130 3.40 2.91 -9.18
N HIS A 131 4.71 3.14 -9.47
CA HIS A 131 5.28 3.01 -10.80
C HIS A 131 6.78 2.76 -10.76
N ILE A 132 7.20 1.50 -10.96
CA ILE A 132 8.62 1.11 -11.00
C ILE A 132 8.88 0.04 -12.05
N HIS A 133 10.13 0.01 -12.56
CA HIS A 133 10.61 -0.95 -13.55
C HIS A 133 11.78 -1.77 -13.02
N SER A 134 11.79 -3.05 -13.36
CA SER A 134 12.84 -3.99 -12.99
C SER A 134 13.66 -4.46 -14.21
N LEU A 135 14.60 -5.39 -13.99
CA LEU A 135 15.32 -6.07 -15.07
C LEU A 135 14.40 -6.90 -15.99
N HIS A 136 13.11 -7.04 -15.67
CA HIS A 136 12.15 -7.72 -16.53
C HIS A 136 11.71 -6.85 -17.73
N SER A 137 11.98 -5.56 -17.69
CA SER A 137 11.88 -4.64 -18.84
C SER A 137 13.19 -3.86 -19.03
N ASP A 138 13.22 -2.58 -18.78
CA ASP A 138 14.37 -1.70 -19.00
C ASP A 138 14.91 -1.06 -17.71
N GLY A 139 14.37 -1.42 -16.56
CA GLY A 139 14.94 -1.11 -15.25
C GLY A 139 16.32 -1.72 -15.06
N LYS A 140 17.11 -1.23 -14.11
CA LYS A 140 18.50 -1.65 -13.86
C LYS A 140 18.67 -2.53 -12.64
N LEU A 141 17.62 -2.77 -11.88
CA LEU A 141 17.63 -3.57 -10.67
C LEU A 141 16.73 -4.80 -10.80
N SER A 142 17.13 -5.90 -10.18
CA SER A 142 16.26 -7.06 -9.99
C SER A 142 15.12 -6.74 -9.06
N VAL A 143 14.06 -7.55 -9.06
CA VAL A 143 12.94 -7.43 -8.14
C VAL A 143 13.42 -7.47 -6.69
N GLY A 144 14.36 -8.36 -6.36
CA GLY A 144 14.93 -8.47 -5.01
C GLY A 144 15.65 -7.18 -4.56
N GLU A 145 16.52 -6.61 -5.42
CA GLU A 145 17.23 -5.36 -5.13
C GLU A 145 16.27 -4.17 -4.98
N LEU A 146 15.18 -4.12 -5.76
CA LEU A 146 14.13 -3.11 -5.62
C LEU A 146 13.42 -3.23 -4.26
N VAL A 147 13.09 -4.44 -3.83
CA VAL A 147 12.47 -4.70 -2.53
C VAL A 147 13.40 -4.28 -1.39
N GLU A 148 14.67 -4.65 -1.41
CA GLU A 148 15.66 -4.25 -0.40
C GLU A 148 15.82 -2.72 -0.33
N ARG A 149 15.89 -2.06 -1.49
CA ARG A 149 16.03 -0.62 -1.57
C ARG A 149 14.79 0.11 -1.07
N ALA A 150 13.60 -0.38 -1.42
CA ALA A 150 12.34 0.17 -0.94
C ALA A 150 12.17 0.02 0.58
N GLN A 151 12.59 -1.12 1.15
CA GLN A 151 12.64 -1.30 2.61
C GLN A 151 13.56 -0.28 3.27
N ALA A 152 14.73 -0.01 2.70
CA ALA A 152 15.66 0.99 3.19
C ALA A 152 15.10 2.42 3.16
N TYR A 153 14.21 2.73 2.19
CA TYR A 153 13.47 4.00 2.12
C TYR A 153 12.23 4.06 3.02
N GLY A 154 11.92 2.99 3.75
CA GLY A 154 10.75 2.91 4.62
C GLY A 154 9.43 2.81 3.86
N TYR A 155 9.44 2.21 2.67
CA TYR A 155 8.23 1.89 1.94
C TYR A 155 7.49 0.72 2.59
N HIS A 156 6.18 0.67 2.38
CA HIS A 156 5.29 -0.38 2.83
C HIS A 156 4.72 -1.18 1.67
N TYR A 157 4.65 -0.60 0.47
CA TYR A 157 4.17 -1.25 -0.73
C TYR A 157 4.92 -0.80 -1.98
N LEU A 158 4.92 -1.65 -3.03
CA LEU A 158 5.45 -1.35 -4.36
C LEU A 158 4.51 -1.91 -5.43
N PHE A 159 4.28 -1.13 -6.50
CA PHE A 159 3.64 -1.61 -7.73
C PHE A 159 4.74 -1.93 -8.75
N PHE A 160 4.79 -3.19 -9.18
CA PHE A 160 5.71 -3.61 -10.23
C PHE A 160 5.02 -3.48 -11.58
N THR A 161 5.53 -2.59 -12.42
CA THR A 161 4.86 -2.14 -13.64
C THR A 161 5.79 -2.22 -14.85
N ASP A 162 6.54 -3.30 -14.99
CA ASP A 162 7.45 -3.54 -16.12
C ASP A 162 6.74 -3.44 -17.47
N HIS A 163 7.40 -2.85 -18.49
CA HIS A 163 6.85 -2.59 -19.82
C HIS A 163 6.45 -3.89 -20.54
N ASN A 164 5.18 -4.00 -20.89
CA ASN A 164 4.61 -5.06 -21.74
C ASN A 164 4.99 -6.49 -21.31
N THR A 165 5.19 -6.73 -20.01
CA THR A 165 5.50 -8.04 -19.45
C THR A 165 4.85 -8.24 -18.07
N CYS A 166 4.63 -9.50 -17.71
CA CYS A 166 4.20 -9.94 -16.38
C CYS A 166 5.19 -10.95 -15.78
N SER A 167 6.40 -11.08 -16.35
CA SER A 167 7.34 -12.09 -15.89
C SER A 167 7.85 -11.83 -14.47
N GLN A 168 7.97 -10.57 -14.03
CA GLN A 168 8.30 -10.16 -12.68
C GLN A 168 7.25 -10.61 -11.65
N ASN A 169 5.97 -10.73 -12.03
CA ASN A 169 4.89 -11.08 -11.11
C ASN A 169 5.07 -12.48 -10.49
N ARG A 170 5.70 -13.42 -11.25
CA ARG A 170 6.06 -14.73 -10.73
C ARG A 170 7.16 -14.63 -9.66
N GLU A 171 8.16 -13.78 -9.88
CA GLU A 171 9.23 -13.55 -8.92
C GLU A 171 8.68 -12.88 -7.65
N ILE A 172 7.84 -11.84 -7.79
CA ILE A 172 7.14 -11.17 -6.68
C ILE A 172 6.39 -12.17 -5.81
N SER A 173 5.67 -13.12 -6.44
CA SER A 173 4.90 -14.13 -5.70
C SER A 173 5.78 -15.06 -4.86
N ALA A 174 7.04 -15.23 -5.22
CA ALA A 174 8.01 -16.05 -4.49
C ALA A 174 8.76 -15.29 -3.39
N ILE A 175 8.84 -13.96 -3.47
CA ILE A 175 9.54 -13.13 -2.47
C ILE A 175 8.73 -13.03 -1.19
N ASN A 176 9.36 -13.37 -0.08
CA ASN A 176 8.82 -13.24 1.27
C ASN A 176 9.32 -11.92 1.87
N SER A 177 8.46 -10.90 1.91
CA SER A 177 8.80 -9.55 2.33
C SER A 177 7.74 -8.94 3.24
N GLU A 178 8.14 -8.02 4.11
CA GLU A 178 7.20 -7.18 4.89
C GLU A 178 6.49 -6.15 3.99
N LEU A 179 7.02 -5.88 2.79
CA LEU A 179 6.35 -5.01 1.82
C LEU A 179 5.20 -5.74 1.13
N CYS A 180 4.11 -5.03 0.90
CA CYS A 180 3.06 -5.46 0.00
C CYS A 180 3.51 -5.26 -1.45
N LEU A 181 3.92 -6.35 -2.10
CA LEU A 181 4.35 -6.34 -3.49
C LEU A 181 3.13 -6.53 -4.39
N ILE A 182 2.76 -5.48 -5.12
CA ILE A 182 1.55 -5.46 -5.95
C ILE A 182 1.94 -5.77 -7.40
N PRO A 183 1.46 -6.90 -7.96
CA PRO A 183 1.76 -7.28 -9.32
C PRO A 183 1.01 -6.39 -10.32
N GLY A 184 1.61 -6.21 -11.49
CA GLY A 184 1.02 -5.45 -12.58
C GLY A 184 1.88 -5.48 -13.82
N MET A 185 1.64 -4.56 -14.70
CA MET A 185 2.45 -4.22 -15.86
C MET A 185 2.12 -2.80 -16.32
N GLU A 186 3.05 -2.14 -16.97
CA GLU A 186 2.76 -0.97 -17.78
C GLU A 186 2.51 -1.39 -19.22
N LEU A 187 1.27 -1.27 -19.68
CA LEU A 187 0.94 -1.45 -21.09
C LEU A 187 1.44 -0.23 -21.87
N THR A 188 2.57 -0.40 -22.51
CA THR A 188 3.25 0.60 -23.33
C THR A 188 2.76 0.49 -24.77
N THR A 189 2.18 1.58 -25.27
CA THR A 189 1.59 1.65 -26.61
C THR A 189 2.14 2.84 -27.39
N THR A 190 1.86 2.91 -28.71
CA THR A 190 2.18 4.08 -29.52
C THR A 190 1.28 5.29 -29.21
N ARG A 191 0.33 5.13 -28.29
CA ARG A 191 -0.63 6.16 -27.90
C ARG A 191 -0.52 6.57 -26.43
N GLY A 192 0.59 6.25 -25.77
CA GLY A 192 0.84 6.50 -24.37
C GLY A 192 0.85 5.22 -23.54
N HIS A 193 1.02 5.37 -22.23
CA HIS A 193 1.22 4.28 -21.30
C HIS A 193 0.13 4.20 -20.24
N VAL A 194 -0.18 2.98 -19.79
CA VAL A 194 -1.19 2.73 -18.78
C VAL A 194 -0.77 1.59 -17.86
N ASN A 195 -0.80 1.83 -16.57
CA ASN A 195 -0.59 0.80 -15.56
C ASN A 195 -1.83 -0.06 -15.37
N LEU A 196 -1.64 -1.37 -15.46
CA LEU A 196 -2.64 -2.42 -15.24
C LEU A 196 -2.19 -3.22 -14.01
N VAL A 197 -2.74 -2.96 -12.83
CA VAL A 197 -2.19 -3.46 -11.57
C VAL A 197 -3.20 -4.22 -10.72
N GLY A 198 -2.70 -5.04 -9.79
CA GLY A 198 -3.50 -5.79 -8.83
C GLY A 198 -3.78 -7.23 -9.23
N CYS A 199 -3.43 -7.65 -10.44
CA CYS A 199 -3.52 -9.05 -10.85
C CYS A 199 -2.23 -9.51 -11.56
N ASP A 200 -1.99 -10.82 -11.55
CA ASP A 200 -0.73 -11.39 -12.03
C ASP A 200 -0.61 -11.35 -13.56
N ARG A 201 -1.74 -11.36 -14.27
CA ARG A 201 -1.79 -11.33 -15.73
C ARG A 201 -2.99 -10.49 -16.22
N PRO A 202 -2.83 -9.16 -16.31
CA PRO A 202 -3.94 -8.28 -16.68
C PRO A 202 -4.42 -8.48 -18.12
N VAL A 203 -3.52 -8.76 -19.06
CA VAL A 203 -3.89 -9.01 -20.47
C VAL A 203 -3.15 -10.23 -21.04
N GLN A 204 -3.73 -10.90 -22.04
CA GLN A 204 -3.14 -12.06 -22.71
C GLN A 204 -2.12 -11.65 -23.78
N ASN A 205 -2.37 -10.52 -24.46
CA ASN A 205 -1.53 -10.03 -25.53
C ASN A 205 -0.85 -8.72 -25.13
N PHE A 206 0.48 -8.75 -25.08
CA PHE A 206 1.35 -7.62 -24.73
C PHE A 206 1.85 -6.83 -25.96
N ILE A 207 1.40 -7.15 -27.16
CA ILE A 207 1.81 -6.42 -28.37
C ILE A 207 1.34 -4.98 -28.25
N PRO A 208 2.23 -3.99 -28.46
CA PRO A 208 1.86 -2.58 -28.44
C PRO A 208 0.69 -2.28 -29.37
N CYS A 209 -0.23 -1.46 -28.89
CA CYS A 209 -1.42 -1.08 -29.63
C CYS A 209 -1.18 0.22 -30.39
N ASP A 210 -1.69 0.31 -31.61
CA ASP A 210 -1.52 1.46 -32.51
C ASP A 210 -2.81 2.29 -32.71
N SER A 211 -3.95 1.78 -32.25
CA SER A 211 -5.23 2.45 -32.32
C SER A 211 -5.90 2.63 -30.96
N GLU A 212 -6.69 3.67 -30.82
CA GLU A 212 -7.45 3.92 -29.60
C GLU A 212 -8.39 2.75 -29.25
N PHE A 213 -9.04 2.16 -30.25
CA PHE A 213 -9.87 0.97 -30.05
C PHE A 213 -9.06 -0.21 -29.45
N ALA A 214 -7.85 -0.45 -29.97
CA ALA A 214 -7.00 -1.54 -29.47
C ALA A 214 -6.52 -1.29 -28.03
N VAL A 215 -6.20 -0.04 -27.67
CA VAL A 215 -5.83 0.34 -26.30
C VAL A 215 -6.99 0.09 -25.34
N PHE A 216 -8.19 0.59 -25.63
CA PHE A 216 -9.35 0.38 -24.76
C PHE A 216 -9.80 -1.08 -24.71
N ALA A 217 -9.63 -1.86 -25.77
CA ALA A 217 -9.87 -3.29 -25.73
C ALA A 217 -8.95 -4.00 -24.72
N ARG A 218 -7.67 -3.58 -24.57
CA ARG A 218 -6.75 -4.11 -23.55
C ARG A 218 -7.13 -3.64 -22.15
N ILE A 219 -7.51 -2.38 -21.98
CA ILE A 219 -8.00 -1.85 -20.71
C ILE A 219 -9.24 -2.63 -20.24
N HIS A 220 -10.15 -2.91 -21.15
CA HIS A 220 -11.37 -3.69 -20.86
C HIS A 220 -11.04 -5.14 -20.44
N GLU A 221 -10.14 -5.79 -21.18
CA GLU A 221 -9.63 -7.12 -20.81
C GLU A 221 -9.00 -7.13 -19.42
N ALA A 222 -8.15 -6.13 -19.13
CA ALA A 222 -7.50 -6.00 -17.84
C ALA A 222 -8.50 -5.84 -16.69
N ARG A 223 -9.55 -5.01 -16.86
CA ARG A 223 -10.62 -4.88 -15.88
C ARG A 223 -11.38 -6.18 -15.66
N GLN A 224 -11.69 -6.94 -16.71
CA GLN A 224 -12.33 -8.26 -16.59
C GLN A 224 -11.46 -9.25 -15.81
N ASN A 225 -10.13 -9.11 -15.90
CA ASN A 225 -9.16 -9.90 -15.14
C ASN A 225 -8.89 -9.36 -13.72
N GLY A 226 -9.59 -8.31 -13.29
CA GLY A 226 -9.51 -7.74 -11.95
C GLY A 226 -8.45 -6.65 -11.77
N ALA A 227 -7.80 -6.18 -12.83
CA ALA A 227 -6.83 -5.09 -12.73
C ALA A 227 -7.49 -3.74 -12.45
N ARG A 228 -6.77 -2.88 -11.72
CA ARG A 228 -7.00 -1.43 -11.64
C ARG A 228 -6.17 -0.74 -12.72
N ILE A 229 -6.67 0.40 -13.19
CA ILE A 229 -6.16 1.11 -14.37
C ILE A 229 -5.64 2.47 -13.96
N GLY A 230 -4.35 2.73 -14.20
CA GLY A 230 -3.73 4.04 -13.99
C GLY A 230 -3.20 4.60 -15.30
N ILE A 231 -3.67 5.75 -15.77
CA ILE A 231 -3.07 6.42 -16.93
C ILE A 231 -1.79 7.11 -16.47
N ASN A 232 -0.66 6.76 -17.09
CA ASN A 232 0.67 7.22 -16.71
C ASN A 232 1.05 8.50 -17.44
N HIS A 233 1.76 9.41 -16.75
CA HIS A 233 2.40 10.63 -17.30
C HIS A 233 1.75 11.15 -18.61
N PRO A 234 0.45 11.50 -18.60
CA PRO A 234 -0.36 11.67 -19.82
C PRO A 234 0.13 12.80 -20.74
N PHE A 235 0.97 13.72 -20.25
CA PHE A 235 1.51 14.84 -21.01
C PHE A 235 3.01 14.72 -21.27
N CYS A 236 3.61 13.53 -21.10
CA CYS A 236 5.01 13.28 -21.38
C CYS A 236 5.38 13.73 -22.81
N GLN A 237 6.50 14.42 -22.97
CA GLN A 237 6.95 14.92 -24.28
C GLN A 237 7.31 13.80 -25.27
N HIS A 238 7.68 12.61 -24.76
CA HIS A 238 8.15 11.49 -25.58
C HIS A 238 7.07 10.44 -25.82
N CYS A 239 6.15 10.27 -24.87
CA CYS A 239 5.10 9.23 -24.91
C CYS A 239 3.77 9.77 -24.36
N PRO A 240 3.22 10.87 -24.93
CA PRO A 240 1.98 11.45 -24.45
C PRO A 240 0.80 10.49 -24.64
N TRP A 241 -0.21 10.63 -23.78
CA TRP A 241 -1.47 9.93 -23.95
C TRP A 241 -2.26 10.56 -25.09
N LEU A 242 -2.38 9.84 -26.21
CA LEU A 242 -3.01 10.31 -27.46
C LEU A 242 -4.46 9.85 -27.62
N SER A 243 -5.01 9.17 -26.62
CA SER A 243 -6.40 8.73 -26.61
C SER A 243 -7.23 9.60 -25.66
N GLU A 244 -8.55 9.47 -25.67
CA GLU A 244 -9.38 10.13 -24.68
C GLU A 244 -9.00 9.67 -23.25
N ILE A 245 -8.90 10.61 -22.30
CA ILE A 245 -8.63 10.29 -20.89
C ILE A 245 -9.94 9.87 -20.22
N LYS A 246 -10.19 8.57 -20.23
CA LYS A 246 -11.40 7.93 -19.66
C LYS A 246 -11.11 6.49 -19.22
N GLU A 247 -12.06 5.87 -18.53
CA GLU A 247 -12.01 4.45 -18.14
C GLU A 247 -10.79 4.07 -17.29
N PHE A 248 -10.38 4.95 -16.39
CA PHE A 248 -9.27 4.76 -15.45
C PHE A 248 -9.74 4.83 -14.00
N ASP A 249 -8.93 4.34 -13.07
CA ASP A 249 -9.15 4.42 -11.64
C ASP A 249 -8.39 5.61 -11.03
N TRP A 250 -7.20 5.93 -11.59
CA TRP A 250 -6.42 7.11 -11.22
C TRP A 250 -5.57 7.64 -12.38
N LEU A 251 -5.17 8.88 -12.25
CA LEU A 251 -4.29 9.59 -13.18
C LEU A 251 -2.95 9.87 -12.51
N GLU A 252 -1.86 9.50 -13.12
CA GLU A 252 -0.52 9.86 -12.66
C GLU A 252 -0.23 11.31 -13.07
N ILE A 253 -0.34 12.22 -12.10
CA ILE A 253 -0.08 13.65 -12.33
C ILE A 253 1.32 14.06 -11.92
N TRP A 254 2.05 13.16 -11.26
CA TRP A 254 3.44 13.37 -10.88
C TRP A 254 4.23 12.09 -11.13
N ASN A 255 5.19 12.19 -12.06
CA ASN A 255 6.06 11.10 -12.46
C ASN A 255 7.52 11.55 -12.34
N GLY A 256 8.31 10.89 -11.50
CA GLY A 256 9.71 11.19 -11.27
C GLY A 256 9.99 12.61 -10.76
N GLU A 257 10.94 13.31 -11.38
CA GLU A 257 11.26 14.70 -11.06
C GLU A 257 10.16 15.65 -11.54
N TRP A 258 9.79 16.66 -10.71
CA TRP A 258 8.68 17.57 -11.04
C TRP A 258 8.86 18.27 -12.38
N ASP A 259 10.07 18.73 -12.69
CA ASP A 259 10.41 19.45 -13.93
C ASP A 259 10.89 18.56 -15.05
N GLY A 260 10.67 17.26 -14.96
CA GLY A 260 11.06 16.30 -15.98
C GLY A 260 10.30 16.44 -17.30
N CYS A 261 10.65 15.60 -18.28
CA CYS A 261 9.97 15.55 -19.59
C CYS A 261 8.49 15.09 -19.49
N THR A 262 8.06 14.61 -18.34
CA THR A 262 6.70 14.10 -18.06
C THR A 262 5.66 15.20 -17.92
N GLN A 263 6.07 16.48 -17.87
CA GLN A 263 5.19 17.67 -17.85
C GLN A 263 4.18 17.61 -16.69
N ASN A 264 4.66 17.34 -15.47
CA ASN A 264 3.84 17.13 -14.28
C ASN A 264 2.93 18.33 -13.96
N GLU A 265 3.40 19.57 -14.15
CA GLU A 265 2.55 20.75 -13.96
C GLU A 265 1.35 20.76 -14.93
N GLN A 266 1.54 20.34 -16.18
CA GLN A 266 0.43 20.26 -17.15
C GLN A 266 -0.55 19.17 -16.73
N ALA A 267 -0.07 18.02 -16.26
CA ALA A 267 -0.91 16.93 -15.74
C ALA A 267 -1.70 17.38 -14.50
N PHE A 268 -1.06 18.11 -13.58
CA PHE A 268 -1.71 18.71 -12.42
C PHE A 268 -2.81 19.69 -12.83
N GLN A 269 -2.55 20.61 -13.76
CA GLN A 269 -3.53 21.60 -14.22
C GLN A 269 -4.74 20.91 -14.89
N PHE A 270 -4.49 19.87 -15.70
CA PHE A 270 -5.55 19.06 -16.29
C PHE A 270 -6.40 18.39 -15.20
N TRP A 271 -5.77 17.74 -14.22
CA TRP A 271 -6.47 17.09 -13.12
C TRP A 271 -7.31 18.10 -12.31
N TYR A 272 -6.75 19.25 -11.96
CA TYR A 272 -7.46 20.30 -11.24
C TYR A 272 -8.69 20.79 -12.04
N GLN A 273 -8.57 20.93 -13.36
CA GLN A 273 -9.70 21.27 -14.22
C GLN A 273 -10.79 20.19 -14.19
N GLN A 274 -10.42 18.90 -14.22
CA GLN A 274 -11.42 17.82 -14.09
C GLN A 274 -12.20 17.91 -12.76
N LEU A 275 -11.53 18.27 -11.67
CA LEU A 275 -12.19 18.49 -10.37
C LEU A 275 -13.13 19.71 -10.44
N CYS A 276 -12.71 20.82 -11.06
CA CYS A 276 -13.55 22.02 -11.27
C CYS A 276 -14.77 21.72 -12.14
N ASP A 277 -14.64 20.81 -13.10
CA ASP A 277 -15.75 20.32 -13.94
C ASP A 277 -16.69 19.35 -13.18
N GLY A 278 -16.46 19.13 -11.87
CA GLY A 278 -17.27 18.28 -11.01
C GLY A 278 -17.02 16.77 -11.19
N LYS A 279 -15.92 16.37 -11.83
CA LYS A 279 -15.59 14.95 -12.03
C LYS A 279 -14.84 14.39 -10.84
N PHE A 280 -15.19 13.16 -10.45
CA PHE A 280 -14.38 12.39 -9.52
C PHE A 280 -13.17 11.85 -10.28
N CYS A 281 -11.99 12.37 -9.95
CA CYS A 281 -10.72 11.99 -10.56
C CYS A 281 -9.65 11.86 -9.47
N VAL A 282 -9.11 10.66 -9.29
CA VAL A 282 -8.05 10.39 -8.32
C VAL A 282 -6.70 10.65 -8.97
N ALA A 283 -5.81 11.32 -8.22
CA ALA A 283 -4.43 11.55 -8.61
C ALA A 283 -3.47 10.66 -7.83
N VAL A 284 -2.36 10.29 -8.49
CA VAL A 284 -1.23 9.56 -7.89
C VAL A 284 0.10 10.14 -8.36
N ALA A 285 1.17 9.74 -7.66
CA ALA A 285 2.55 9.95 -8.06
C ALA A 285 3.33 8.64 -8.02
N GLY A 286 4.20 8.44 -9.00
CA GLY A 286 5.16 7.34 -9.06
C GLY A 286 6.54 7.83 -9.43
N SER A 287 7.58 7.06 -9.08
CA SER A 287 8.95 7.44 -9.44
C SER A 287 9.32 7.14 -10.89
N ASP A 288 8.60 6.20 -11.51
CA ASP A 288 8.94 5.64 -12.83
C ASP A 288 10.39 5.19 -12.88
N PHE A 289 10.76 4.45 -11.84
CA PHE A 289 12.15 4.11 -11.54
C PHE A 289 12.74 3.14 -12.54
N HIS A 290 13.79 3.57 -13.25
CA HIS A 290 14.54 2.76 -14.23
C HIS A 290 16.02 2.62 -13.90
N ARG A 291 16.59 3.50 -13.05
CA ARG A 291 18.04 3.66 -12.86
C ARG A 291 18.42 3.55 -11.39
N GLU A 292 19.73 3.52 -11.10
CA GLU A 292 20.25 3.40 -9.73
C GLU A 292 19.86 4.56 -8.79
N LYS A 293 19.48 5.71 -9.34
CA LYS A 293 19.04 6.91 -8.57
C LYS A 293 17.61 7.25 -8.97
N GLY A 294 16.77 7.60 -8.00
CA GLY A 294 15.45 8.11 -8.29
C GLY A 294 14.27 7.39 -7.64
N LEU A 295 14.47 6.24 -7.03
CA LEU A 295 13.45 5.66 -6.15
C LEU A 295 13.27 6.61 -4.96
N ALA A 296 12.15 7.23 -4.80
CA ALA A 296 11.79 8.26 -3.83
C ALA A 296 11.72 9.69 -4.38
N LEU A 297 11.95 9.92 -5.67
CA LEU A 297 11.72 11.24 -6.30
C LEU A 297 10.25 11.65 -6.22
N ALA A 298 9.33 10.69 -6.28
CA ALA A 298 7.93 10.87 -5.98
C ALA A 298 7.40 9.58 -5.34
N HIS A 299 6.61 9.71 -4.28
CA HIS A 299 6.00 8.56 -3.62
C HIS A 299 4.61 8.91 -3.12
N THR A 300 3.76 7.88 -3.07
CA THR A 300 2.36 8.02 -2.69
C THR A 300 2.10 7.40 -1.33
N TRP A 301 1.45 8.18 -0.45
CA TRP A 301 0.91 7.72 0.81
C TRP A 301 -0.55 7.34 0.64
N VAL A 302 -0.92 6.15 1.10
CA VAL A 302 -2.28 5.61 1.03
C VAL A 302 -2.80 5.33 2.43
N ARG A 303 -4.02 5.76 2.74
CA ARG A 303 -4.68 5.46 4.01
C ARG A 303 -5.56 4.23 3.87
N ALA A 304 -5.14 3.13 4.47
CA ALA A 304 -5.84 1.86 4.44
C ALA A 304 -5.93 1.22 5.85
N GLU A 305 -6.76 0.21 6.01
CA GLU A 305 -6.90 -0.52 7.28
C GLU A 305 -5.74 -1.48 7.53
N CYS A 306 -5.10 -1.95 6.48
CA CYS A 306 -3.95 -2.87 6.55
C CYS A 306 -3.09 -2.74 5.29
N CYS A 307 -1.85 -3.27 5.35
CA CYS A 307 -0.94 -3.32 4.21
C CYS A 307 -1.15 -4.62 3.40
N GLU A 308 -2.35 -4.82 2.91
CA GLU A 308 -2.71 -5.93 2.02
C GLU A 308 -3.04 -5.39 0.62
N ARG A 309 -2.83 -6.19 -0.42
CA ARG A 309 -3.02 -5.78 -1.83
C ARG A 309 -4.36 -5.07 -2.07
N GLU A 310 -5.46 -5.72 -1.71
CA GLU A 310 -6.80 -5.18 -1.97
C GLU A 310 -7.11 -3.94 -1.13
N ALA A 311 -6.61 -3.88 0.11
CA ALA A 311 -6.80 -2.73 0.98
C ALA A 311 -6.10 -1.47 0.42
N ILE A 312 -4.86 -1.62 -0.06
CA ILE A 312 -4.11 -0.53 -0.71
C ILE A 312 -4.79 -0.08 -2.00
N LEU A 313 -5.16 -1.02 -2.89
CA LEU A 313 -5.80 -0.70 -4.18
C LEU A 313 -7.15 -0.03 -4.00
N SER A 314 -8.00 -0.53 -3.11
CA SER A 314 -9.32 0.04 -2.83
C SER A 314 -9.24 1.42 -2.18
N ALA A 315 -8.26 1.63 -1.28
CA ALA A 315 -8.04 2.93 -0.67
C ALA A 315 -7.54 3.96 -1.70
N LEU A 316 -6.65 3.55 -2.61
CA LEU A 316 -6.17 4.38 -3.71
C LEU A 316 -7.32 4.76 -4.66
N GLN A 317 -8.13 3.79 -5.08
CA GLN A 317 -9.33 4.01 -5.91
C GLN A 317 -10.32 5.01 -5.28
N ALA A 318 -10.43 5.00 -3.95
CA ALA A 318 -11.25 5.95 -3.20
C ALA A 318 -10.62 7.34 -3.05
N GLY A 319 -9.41 7.56 -3.57
CA GLY A 319 -8.66 8.81 -3.43
C GLY A 319 -8.12 9.06 -2.02
N ARG A 320 -8.03 8.05 -1.17
CA ARG A 320 -7.44 8.15 0.18
C ARG A 320 -5.92 8.18 0.11
N ALA A 321 -5.41 9.12 -0.65
CA ALA A 321 -3.97 9.21 -0.96
C ALA A 321 -3.50 10.65 -1.07
N TRP A 322 -2.24 10.85 -0.73
CA TRP A 322 -1.48 12.06 -1.01
C TRP A 322 -0.05 11.67 -1.38
N PHE A 323 0.70 12.57 -2.01
CA PHE A 323 2.01 12.25 -2.55
C PHE A 323 2.98 13.42 -2.42
N GLN A 324 4.27 13.09 -2.33
CA GLN A 324 5.37 14.04 -2.13
C GLN A 324 6.71 13.49 -2.63
N CYS A 325 7.70 14.39 -2.69
CA CYS A 325 9.09 14.04 -2.95
C CYS A 325 10.04 14.28 -1.77
N ASP A 326 9.58 14.96 -0.73
CA ASP A 326 10.35 15.28 0.50
C ASP A 326 9.83 14.49 1.71
N ASP A 327 10.47 14.68 2.87
CA ASP A 327 10.06 14.09 4.15
C ASP A 327 9.18 15.06 4.97
N MET A 328 8.24 15.74 4.32
CA MET A 328 7.25 16.57 5.04
C MET A 328 6.28 15.70 5.83
N VAL A 329 5.82 16.23 6.96
CA VAL A 329 4.88 15.53 7.83
C VAL A 329 3.51 16.18 7.75
N LEU A 330 2.59 15.57 6.99
CA LEU A 330 1.18 15.92 6.99
C LEU A 330 0.50 15.21 8.18
N GLU A 331 0.26 15.96 9.27
CA GLU A 331 -0.34 15.40 10.49
C GLU A 331 -1.86 15.28 10.35
N GLU A 332 -2.52 16.29 9.76
CA GLU A 332 -3.96 16.33 9.54
C GLU A 332 -4.33 17.22 8.35
N PHE A 333 -5.19 16.73 7.50
CA PHE A 333 -5.93 17.50 6.51
C PHE A 333 -7.35 16.93 6.47
N SER A 334 -8.30 17.67 7.04
CA SER A 334 -9.67 17.19 7.20
C SER A 334 -10.70 18.33 7.17
N VAL A 335 -11.93 18.01 6.77
CA VAL A 335 -13.08 18.92 6.88
C VAL A 335 -14.13 18.26 7.75
N SER A 336 -14.39 18.85 8.92
CA SER A 336 -15.36 18.31 9.91
C SER A 336 -15.14 16.82 10.21
N GLY A 337 -13.87 16.41 10.30
CA GLY A 337 -13.44 15.03 10.58
C GLY A 337 -13.34 14.12 9.34
N ALA A 338 -13.87 14.50 8.18
CA ALA A 338 -13.66 13.77 6.94
C ALA A 338 -12.25 14.05 6.39
N GLY A 339 -11.48 13.01 6.13
CA GLY A 339 -10.11 13.09 5.61
C GLY A 339 -10.05 13.04 4.09
N ILE A 340 -8.82 12.95 3.57
CA ILE A 340 -8.51 12.84 2.14
C ILE A 340 -9.27 11.65 1.53
N GLY A 341 -9.95 11.88 0.39
CA GLY A 341 -10.78 10.89 -0.33
C GLY A 341 -12.19 10.70 0.26
N GLU A 342 -12.50 11.33 1.38
CA GLU A 342 -13.80 11.23 2.05
C GLU A 342 -14.72 12.42 1.69
N SER A 343 -16.01 12.29 2.01
CA SER A 343 -17.02 13.32 1.73
C SER A 343 -17.68 13.82 3.01
N THR A 344 -18.02 15.13 3.05
CA THR A 344 -18.74 15.73 4.18
C THR A 344 -19.65 16.87 3.72
N SER A 345 -20.70 17.16 4.49
CA SER A 345 -21.48 18.41 4.42
C SER A 345 -21.00 19.49 5.42
N GLY A 346 -20.05 19.13 6.29
CA GLY A 346 -19.43 20.06 7.22
C GLY A 346 -18.50 21.05 6.54
N ARG A 347 -18.11 22.12 7.27
CA ARG A 347 -17.30 23.22 6.72
C ARG A 347 -16.04 23.52 7.54
N GLN A 348 -15.86 22.90 8.69
CA GLN A 348 -14.70 23.15 9.56
C GLN A 348 -13.44 22.46 8.97
N LEU A 349 -12.61 23.21 8.29
CA LEU A 349 -11.32 22.73 7.76
C LEU A 349 -10.26 22.79 8.86
N VAL A 350 -9.45 21.74 8.94
CA VAL A 350 -8.26 21.65 9.80
C VAL A 350 -7.07 21.23 8.95
N VAL A 351 -5.97 21.98 9.08
CA VAL A 351 -4.69 21.67 8.42
C VAL A 351 -3.59 21.69 9.48
N LYS A 352 -2.89 20.56 9.66
CA LYS A 352 -1.71 20.46 10.52
C LYS A 352 -0.58 19.79 9.74
N LEU A 353 0.50 20.51 9.58
CA LEU A 353 1.67 19.99 8.87
C LEU A 353 2.96 20.61 9.41
N LYS A 354 4.07 19.91 9.17
CA LYS A 354 5.43 20.39 9.36
C LYS A 354 6.16 20.34 8.05
N THR A 355 6.71 21.48 7.63
CA THR A 355 7.44 21.65 6.39
C THR A 355 8.58 22.64 6.60
N GLU A 356 9.38 22.91 5.57
CA GLU A 356 10.40 23.94 5.64
C GLU A 356 9.78 25.35 5.53
N PRO A 357 10.36 26.37 6.17
CA PRO A 357 9.82 27.74 6.20
C PRO A 357 9.65 28.37 4.82
N ALA A 358 10.52 28.01 3.86
CA ALA A 358 10.49 28.54 2.49
C ALA A 358 9.37 27.95 1.61
N ASN A 359 8.58 27.02 2.13
CA ASN A 359 7.51 26.38 1.37
C ASN A 359 6.24 27.23 1.36
N GLU A 360 5.65 27.38 0.17
CA GLU A 360 4.34 27.98 -0.06
C GLU A 360 3.25 26.94 0.14
N ILE A 361 2.26 27.21 0.99
CA ILE A 361 1.17 26.30 1.33
C ILE A 361 -0.11 26.82 0.67
N LEU A 362 -0.64 26.06 -0.27
CA LEU A 362 -1.76 26.44 -1.11
C LEU A 362 -2.96 25.51 -0.89
N LEU A 363 -4.09 26.11 -0.58
CA LEU A 363 -5.38 25.44 -0.50
C LEU A 363 -6.14 25.65 -1.81
N TYR A 364 -6.38 24.60 -2.55
CA TYR A 364 -7.12 24.59 -3.80
C TYR A 364 -8.58 24.20 -3.58
N SER A 365 -9.49 24.85 -4.29
CA SER A 365 -10.92 24.56 -4.26
C SER A 365 -11.57 24.91 -5.59
N SER A 366 -12.85 24.60 -5.78
CA SER A 366 -13.64 25.04 -6.93
C SER A 366 -13.75 26.57 -7.06
N ARG A 367 -13.48 27.31 -5.99
CA ARG A 367 -13.51 28.79 -5.94
C ARG A 367 -12.14 29.44 -6.18
N GLY A 368 -11.09 28.65 -6.40
CA GLY A 368 -9.74 29.11 -6.63
C GLY A 368 -8.75 28.69 -5.55
N ILE A 369 -7.68 29.45 -5.42
CA ILE A 369 -6.50 29.13 -4.60
C ILE A 369 -6.41 30.12 -3.45
N THR A 370 -6.14 29.62 -2.25
CA THR A 370 -5.87 30.44 -1.03
C THR A 370 -4.52 30.06 -0.47
N THR A 371 -3.66 31.03 -0.21
CA THR A 371 -2.38 30.81 0.49
C THR A 371 -2.61 30.73 1.99
N LEU A 372 -2.03 29.74 2.66
CA LEU A 372 -2.01 29.61 4.11
C LEU A 372 -0.64 30.00 4.64
N GLU A 373 -0.61 30.85 5.66
CA GLU A 373 0.64 31.30 6.28
C GLU A 373 1.04 30.32 7.41
N SER A 374 2.32 29.94 7.43
CA SER A 374 2.90 29.09 8.47
C SER A 374 3.83 29.86 9.39
N ASP A 375 3.95 29.43 10.63
CA ASP A 375 4.94 29.93 11.57
C ASP A 375 6.20 29.04 11.48
N ASN A 376 7.23 29.57 10.81
CA ASN A 376 8.53 28.91 10.65
C ASN A 376 8.40 27.44 10.15
N GLY A 377 7.52 27.21 9.15
CA GLY A 377 7.25 25.89 8.58
C GLY A 377 6.27 25.02 9.37
N ASN A 378 5.79 25.48 10.51
CA ASN A 378 4.73 24.79 11.25
C ASN A 378 3.39 25.45 10.92
N LEU A 379 2.42 24.66 10.45
CA LEU A 379 1.06 25.09 10.22
C LEU A 379 0.11 24.31 11.14
N CYS A 380 -0.63 25.04 11.96
CA CYS A 380 -1.79 24.53 12.69
C CYS A 380 -2.92 25.53 12.46
N TRP A 381 -3.68 25.31 11.38
CA TRP A 381 -4.73 26.21 10.95
C TRP A 381 -6.09 25.53 11.03
N SER A 382 -7.10 26.28 11.46
CA SER A 382 -8.49 25.84 11.38
C SER A 382 -9.40 27.02 11.07
N GLY A 383 -10.43 26.77 10.24
CA GLY A 383 -11.39 27.80 9.83
C GLY A 383 -12.49 27.24 8.97
N ASP A 384 -13.45 28.07 8.62
CA ASP A 384 -14.54 27.68 7.75
C ASP A 384 -14.06 27.53 6.30
N CYS A 385 -14.34 26.38 5.72
CA CYS A 385 -14.15 26.13 4.31
C CYS A 385 -15.35 26.67 3.53
N ALA A 386 -15.18 27.82 2.88
CA ALA A 386 -16.22 28.41 2.05
C ALA A 386 -16.39 27.72 0.68
N ALA A 387 -15.56 26.70 0.40
CA ALA A 387 -15.59 25.96 -0.86
C ALA A 387 -16.85 25.09 -1.02
N GLU A 388 -17.15 24.75 -2.26
CA GLU A 388 -18.15 23.75 -2.64
C GLU A 388 -17.45 22.74 -3.56
N GLY A 389 -17.94 21.51 -3.61
CA GLY A 389 -17.40 20.44 -4.45
C GLY A 389 -16.17 19.78 -3.86
N PHE A 390 -15.08 20.50 -3.64
CA PHE A 390 -13.85 19.90 -3.15
C PHE A 390 -12.87 20.92 -2.52
N VAL A 391 -11.94 20.39 -1.73
CA VAL A 391 -10.77 21.12 -1.25
C VAL A 391 -9.57 20.16 -1.18
N PHE A 392 -8.38 20.61 -1.60
CA PHE A 392 -7.14 19.87 -1.45
C PHE A 392 -5.93 20.79 -1.17
N LEU A 393 -4.84 20.21 -0.70
CA LEU A 393 -3.61 20.90 -0.34
C LEU A 393 -2.54 20.67 -1.42
N ARG A 394 -1.82 21.74 -1.78
CA ARG A 394 -0.58 21.68 -2.54
C ARG A 394 0.48 22.52 -1.83
N ILE A 395 1.67 21.97 -1.68
CA ILE A 395 2.83 22.67 -1.13
C ILE A 395 3.86 22.81 -2.23
N ASN A 396 4.35 24.06 -2.43
CA ASN A 396 5.37 24.37 -3.39
C ASN A 396 6.66 24.87 -2.71
N ARG A 397 7.78 24.65 -3.38
CA ARG A 397 9.05 25.35 -3.13
C ARG A 397 9.55 25.87 -4.46
N GLU A 398 9.84 27.18 -4.53
CA GLU A 398 10.35 27.84 -5.76
C GLU A 398 9.46 27.58 -6.98
N GLY A 399 8.14 27.50 -6.77
CA GLY A 399 7.15 27.23 -7.82
C GLY A 399 6.90 25.74 -8.14
N HIS A 400 7.72 24.82 -7.60
CA HIS A 400 7.62 23.38 -7.87
C HIS A 400 6.87 22.65 -6.76
N ALA A 401 5.97 21.74 -7.13
CA ALA A 401 5.24 20.97 -6.15
C ALA A 401 6.17 20.06 -5.33
N ARG A 402 5.92 20.01 -4.02
CA ARG A 402 6.62 19.16 -3.05
C ARG A 402 5.68 18.19 -2.36
N LEU A 403 4.41 18.57 -2.23
CA LEU A 403 3.34 17.73 -1.70
C LEU A 403 2.02 18.11 -2.38
N ILE A 404 1.20 17.12 -2.72
CA ILE A 404 -0.18 17.31 -3.18
C ILE A 404 -1.06 16.25 -2.52
N THR A 405 -2.27 16.63 -2.08
CA THR A 405 -3.28 15.69 -1.59
C THR A 405 -4.37 15.46 -2.63
N ASN A 406 -5.00 14.29 -2.60
CA ASN A 406 -6.31 14.16 -3.21
C ASN A 406 -7.35 14.97 -2.41
N PRO A 407 -8.53 15.25 -2.97
CA PRO A 407 -9.53 16.09 -2.33
C PRO A 407 -10.19 15.48 -1.10
N VAL A 408 -10.63 16.36 -0.19
CA VAL A 408 -11.83 16.12 0.63
C VAL A 408 -13.01 16.67 -0.15
N TRP A 409 -14.07 15.86 -0.31
CA TRP A 409 -15.25 16.20 -1.10
C TRP A 409 -16.32 16.89 -0.25
N LEU A 410 -16.83 18.01 -0.73
CA LEU A 410 -17.81 18.87 -0.05
C LEU A 410 -19.19 18.74 -0.73
N ARG A 411 -20.20 18.32 0.04
CA ARG A 411 -21.58 18.11 -0.41
C ARG A 411 -22.49 19.25 0.04
#